data_ced72c3ad8b88a709dc92bb3a3bdbb89
#
_entry.id   ced72c3ad8b88a709dc92bb3a3bdbb89
#
_cell.length_a   1.000
_cell.length_b   1.000
_cell.length_c   1.000
_cell.angle_alpha   90.00
_cell.angle_beta   90.00
_cell.angle_gamma   90.00
#
_symmetry.space_group_name_H-M   'P 1'
#
loop_
_entity.id
_entity.type
_entity.pdbx_description
1 polymer ?
#
loop_
_entity_poly.entity_id
_entity_poly.type
_entity_poly.pdbx_seq_one_letter_code
_entity_poly.pdbx_strand_id
1 'polypeptide(L)'
;MKLYRLPIGVIQIAVIGVVAVIAFYSAQAPSEEELLEASAIAIAPQNDNEAVYVSVAKLKPQDHFVEVRGTGSVVLRNSIDLVLQLSGRVVWVSETFRKGGSFEAGQNLLRIDPKDFELAVAQAEADLLAAESNYLLVKAESEAAIANYAILHGEKDVPPLVAKTPQVEQAKAQIAAASAREQIALLDLMRTDFSLPFDGRVVDSQAEVGQFLNQGQTFGEVFDVASIEALVPISPSDLSILQPAIGRRASVSLAGFQLQATVARVSPNLDERTRFAQLYLALDNATDVYPGTFFNVVVEGPRLENTMLLPEAAEQ
;
A
#
# COMPACT_ATOMS: atom_id res chain seq x y z
N MET A 1 0.02 105.86 31.52
CA MET A 1 0.08 105.21 30.19
C MET A 1 -1.29 104.92 29.67
N LYS A 2 -1.82 105.71 28.71
CA LYS A 2 -3.13 105.55 28.14
C LYS A 2 -3.06 104.51 27.01
N LEU A 3 -3.63 103.34 27.22
CA LEU A 3 -3.82 102.34 26.16
C LEU A 3 -5.00 102.80 25.29
N TYR A 4 -4.73 103.17 24.04
CA TYR A 4 -5.75 103.36 23.03
C TYR A 4 -6.37 102.04 22.66
N ARG A 5 -7.62 101.84 23.00
CA ARG A 5 -8.44 100.77 22.52
C ARG A 5 -8.88 101.11 21.08
N LEU A 6 -8.25 100.53 20.08
CA LEU A 6 -8.75 100.60 18.73
C LEU A 6 -10.16 99.97 18.67
N PRO A 7 -11.11 100.63 18.03
CA PRO A 7 -12.43 100.05 17.92
C PRO A 7 -12.41 98.78 17.00
N ILE A 8 -13.11 97.78 17.44
CA ILE A 8 -13.18 96.44 16.81
C ILE A 8 -13.45 96.49 15.30
N GLY A 9 -14.19 97.50 14.83
CA GLY A 9 -14.46 97.74 13.43
C GLY A 9 -13.25 98.00 12.54
N VAL A 10 -12.19 98.70 13.10
CA VAL A 10 -10.96 99.00 12.34
C VAL A 10 -10.13 97.70 12.13
N ILE A 11 -10.14 96.76 13.09
CA ILE A 11 -9.49 95.46 12.95
C ILE A 11 -10.23 94.61 11.90
N GLN A 12 -11.57 94.64 11.85
CA GLN A 12 -12.29 93.91 10.85
C GLN A 12 -12.05 94.39 9.43
N ILE A 13 -11.95 95.72 9.22
CA ILE A 13 -11.65 96.30 7.90
C ILE A 13 -10.22 95.94 7.45
N ALA A 14 -9.26 95.93 8.37
CA ALA A 14 -7.91 95.52 8.08
C ALA A 14 -7.80 94.03 7.68
N VAL A 15 -8.51 93.14 8.36
CA VAL A 15 -8.56 91.74 8.03
C VAL A 15 -9.22 91.46 6.68
N ILE A 16 -10.33 92.15 6.35
CA ILE A 16 -10.97 92.06 5.05
C ILE A 16 -10.06 92.58 3.93
N GLY A 17 -9.32 93.64 4.20
CA GLY A 17 -8.36 94.17 3.24
C GLY A 17 -7.20 93.22 2.95
N VAL A 18 -6.70 92.51 3.96
CA VAL A 18 -5.62 91.49 3.82
C VAL A 18 -6.14 90.26 3.04
N VAL A 19 -7.33 89.82 3.35
CA VAL A 19 -8.00 88.66 2.60
C VAL A 19 -8.23 89.02 1.16
N ALA A 20 -8.66 90.29 0.87
CA ALA A 20 -8.92 90.72 -0.51
C ALA A 20 -7.60 90.83 -1.30
N VAL A 21 -6.50 91.30 -0.67
CA VAL A 21 -5.15 91.36 -1.30
C VAL A 21 -4.65 89.90 -1.60
N ILE A 22 -4.80 88.96 -0.64
CA ILE A 22 -4.40 87.58 -0.85
C ILE A 22 -5.26 86.94 -1.97
N ALA A 23 -6.56 87.17 -1.99
CA ALA A 23 -7.41 86.72 -3.05
C ALA A 23 -7.10 87.29 -4.43
N PHE A 24 -6.67 88.58 -4.46
CA PHE A 24 -6.27 89.23 -5.70
C PHE A 24 -4.94 88.65 -6.24
N TYR A 25 -3.94 88.43 -5.37
CA TYR A 25 -2.68 87.79 -5.78
C TYR A 25 -2.85 86.32 -6.18
N SER A 26 -3.75 85.60 -5.55
CA SER A 26 -4.06 84.19 -5.91
C SER A 26 -4.95 84.00 -7.17
N ALA A 27 -5.59 85.12 -7.61
CA ALA A 27 -6.45 85.11 -8.81
C ALA A 27 -5.70 85.60 -10.06
N GLN A 28 -4.46 85.95 -9.98
CA GLN A 28 -3.65 86.31 -11.16
C GLN A 28 -3.43 84.99 -11.97
N ALA A 29 -3.92 85.03 -13.19
CA ALA A 29 -3.59 83.96 -14.11
C ALA A 29 -2.07 83.87 -14.35
N PRO A 30 -1.49 82.68 -14.45
CA PRO A 30 -0.05 82.50 -14.71
C PRO A 30 0.34 83.29 -15.98
N SER A 31 1.47 83.99 -15.93
CA SER A 31 1.98 84.72 -17.08
C SER A 31 2.29 83.84 -18.24
N GLU A 32 2.22 84.38 -19.50
CA GLU A 32 2.50 83.59 -20.71
C GLU A 32 3.87 82.89 -20.66
N GLU A 33 4.85 83.48 -19.89
CA GLU A 33 6.20 82.90 -19.67
C GLU A 33 6.12 81.65 -18.80
N GLU A 34 5.27 81.61 -17.73
CA GLU A 34 5.10 80.42 -16.90
C GLU A 34 4.33 79.31 -17.66
N LEU A 35 3.41 79.66 -18.56
CA LEU A 35 2.75 78.72 -19.44
C LEU A 35 3.70 78.15 -20.52
N LEU A 36 4.66 78.95 -20.97
CA LEU A 36 5.71 78.51 -21.89
C LEU A 36 6.73 77.58 -21.20
N GLU A 37 7.13 77.88 -19.97
CA GLU A 37 7.97 76.97 -19.20
C GLU A 37 7.29 75.69 -18.82
N ALA A 38 5.98 75.71 -18.42
CA ALA A 38 5.20 74.51 -18.19
C ALA A 38 4.99 73.70 -19.44
N SER A 39 4.83 74.34 -20.62
CA SER A 39 4.74 73.69 -21.91
C SER A 39 6.11 73.15 -22.38
N ALA A 40 7.22 73.81 -22.04
CA ALA A 40 8.54 73.27 -22.36
C ALA A 40 8.94 72.07 -21.53
N ILE A 41 8.42 71.97 -20.30
CA ILE A 41 8.57 70.69 -19.49
C ILE A 41 7.72 69.59 -20.00
N ALA A 42 6.59 69.88 -20.68
CA ALA A 42 5.70 68.87 -21.26
C ALA A 42 6.18 68.30 -22.61
N ILE A 43 7.21 68.92 -23.21
CA ILE A 43 7.84 68.39 -24.44
C ILE A 43 9.27 67.95 -24.07
N ALA A 44 9.42 67.20 -23.00
CA ALA A 44 10.54 66.26 -22.91
C ALA A 44 10.32 65.22 -24.01
N PRO A 45 11.33 64.94 -24.87
CA PRO A 45 11.17 63.83 -25.84
C PRO A 45 10.84 62.58 -25.02
N GLN A 46 9.63 62.05 -25.21
CA GLN A 46 9.40 60.66 -24.87
C GLN A 46 10.44 59.89 -25.69
N ASN A 47 11.52 59.54 -24.99
CA ASN A 47 12.35 58.47 -25.49
C ASN A 47 11.47 57.26 -25.55
N ASP A 48 10.91 56.97 -26.70
CA ASP A 48 10.27 55.68 -27.06
C ASP A 48 11.28 54.53 -27.02
N ASN A 49 12.28 54.62 -26.19
CA ASN A 49 13.10 53.53 -25.74
C ASN A 49 12.62 53.14 -24.32
N GLU A 50 11.34 52.73 -24.18
CA GLU A 50 11.04 51.75 -23.16
C GLU A 50 11.88 50.54 -23.51
N ALA A 51 13.04 50.45 -22.93
CA ALA A 51 13.85 49.27 -23.00
C ALA A 51 13.01 48.17 -22.35
N VAL A 52 12.38 47.36 -23.17
CA VAL A 52 11.67 46.18 -22.70
C VAL A 52 12.73 45.26 -22.11
N TYR A 53 12.77 45.22 -20.78
CA TYR A 53 13.66 44.33 -20.06
C TYR A 53 13.14 42.92 -20.25
N VAL A 54 13.75 42.17 -21.16
CA VAL A 54 13.47 40.74 -21.33
C VAL A 54 14.49 39.95 -20.51
N SER A 55 13.98 39.10 -19.67
CA SER A 55 14.82 38.13 -18.97
C SER A 55 15.16 37.00 -19.95
N VAL A 56 16.45 36.87 -20.25
CA VAL A 56 16.91 35.80 -21.17
C VAL A 56 17.57 34.69 -20.36
N ALA A 57 17.10 33.47 -20.53
CA ALA A 57 17.72 32.25 -19.99
C ALA A 57 18.55 31.59 -21.07
N LYS A 58 19.80 31.26 -20.79
CA LYS A 58 20.63 30.48 -21.69
C LYS A 58 20.29 28.99 -21.49
N LEU A 59 19.55 28.42 -22.41
CA LEU A 59 19.21 27.02 -22.42
C LEU A 59 20.45 26.19 -22.82
N LYS A 60 20.67 25.12 -22.07
CA LYS A 60 21.68 24.10 -22.40
C LYS A 60 20.95 22.81 -22.67
N PRO A 61 21.32 22.09 -23.75
CA PRO A 61 20.78 20.77 -23.98
C PRO A 61 21.21 19.83 -22.86
N GLN A 62 20.26 19.16 -22.27
CA GLN A 62 20.44 18.18 -21.19
C GLN A 62 19.50 17.01 -21.43
N ASP A 63 19.87 15.87 -20.89
CA ASP A 63 18.97 14.70 -20.92
C ASP A 63 17.95 14.86 -19.79
N HIS A 64 16.69 14.73 -20.12
CA HIS A 64 15.58 14.82 -19.20
C HIS A 64 14.70 13.58 -19.27
N PHE A 65 14.20 13.14 -18.12
CA PHE A 65 13.11 12.19 -18.09
C PHE A 65 11.78 12.95 -18.16
N VAL A 66 10.86 12.43 -18.96
CA VAL A 66 9.49 12.93 -18.93
C VAL A 66 8.91 12.54 -17.57
N GLU A 67 8.34 13.48 -16.84
CA GLU A 67 7.69 13.23 -15.56
C GLU A 67 6.17 13.25 -15.76
N VAL A 68 5.52 12.16 -15.38
CA VAL A 68 4.06 12.12 -15.32
C VAL A 68 3.66 12.20 -13.86
N ARG A 69 2.95 13.26 -13.52
CA ARG A 69 2.50 13.55 -12.16
C ARG A 69 1.05 13.12 -11.99
N GLY A 70 0.74 12.55 -10.85
CA GLY A 70 -0.61 12.12 -10.52
C GLY A 70 -0.85 12.09 -9.02
N THR A 71 -2.10 11.84 -8.66
CA THR A 71 -2.50 11.57 -7.28
C THR A 71 -3.13 10.20 -7.24
N GLY A 72 -2.74 9.40 -6.27
CA GLY A 72 -3.24 8.06 -6.08
C GLY A 72 -3.70 7.80 -4.66
N SER A 73 -4.16 6.60 -4.42
CA SER A 73 -4.52 6.10 -3.10
C SER A 73 -3.89 4.74 -2.85
N VAL A 74 -3.54 4.51 -1.60
CA VAL A 74 -3.07 3.19 -1.15
C VAL A 74 -4.26 2.25 -1.08
N VAL A 75 -4.14 1.10 -1.73
CA VAL A 75 -5.17 0.06 -1.77
C VAL A 75 -4.60 -1.27 -1.31
N LEU A 76 -5.48 -2.13 -0.82
CA LEU A 76 -5.15 -3.53 -0.61
C LEU A 76 -5.42 -4.31 -1.88
N ARG A 77 -4.50 -5.18 -2.27
CA ARG A 77 -4.75 -6.14 -3.33
C ARG A 77 -5.83 -7.12 -2.92
N ASN A 78 -5.71 -7.70 -1.73
CA ASN A 78 -6.65 -8.65 -1.16
C ASN A 78 -6.71 -8.51 0.36
N SER A 79 -7.89 -8.70 0.94
CA SER A 79 -8.07 -9.11 2.32
C SER A 79 -8.38 -10.61 2.36
N ILE A 80 -8.10 -11.25 3.46
CA ILE A 80 -8.25 -12.69 3.66
C ILE A 80 -9.18 -12.92 4.84
N ASP A 81 -10.30 -13.59 4.57
CA ASP A 81 -11.19 -14.06 5.63
C ASP A 81 -10.56 -15.29 6.29
N LEU A 82 -10.38 -15.23 7.60
CA LEU A 82 -9.85 -16.33 8.37
C LEU A 82 -10.98 -17.30 8.73
N VAL A 83 -10.87 -18.50 8.21
CA VAL A 83 -11.88 -19.54 8.39
C VAL A 83 -11.27 -20.73 9.10
N LEU A 84 -11.97 -21.23 10.12
CA LEU A 84 -11.54 -22.41 10.86
C LEU A 84 -11.71 -23.69 10.04
N GLN A 85 -10.67 -24.53 10.09
CA GLN A 85 -10.67 -25.85 9.46
C GLN A 85 -11.21 -26.94 10.40
N LEU A 86 -11.25 -26.67 11.72
CA LEU A 86 -11.73 -27.59 12.76
C LEU A 86 -12.77 -26.90 13.65
N SER A 87 -13.65 -27.66 14.26
CA SER A 87 -14.56 -27.15 15.28
C SER A 87 -13.95 -27.34 16.66
N GLY A 88 -14.11 -26.36 17.54
CA GLY A 88 -13.66 -26.49 18.92
C GLY A 88 -13.80 -25.20 19.74
N ARG A 89 -13.46 -25.31 21.01
CA ARG A 89 -13.47 -24.18 21.94
C ARG A 89 -12.13 -23.42 21.84
N VAL A 90 -12.20 -22.11 21.74
CA VAL A 90 -11.03 -21.25 21.79
C VAL A 90 -10.50 -21.20 23.21
N VAL A 91 -9.25 -21.61 23.41
CA VAL A 91 -8.58 -21.57 24.73
C VAL A 91 -7.59 -20.43 24.86
N TRP A 92 -7.13 -19.90 23.73
CA TRP A 92 -6.20 -18.80 23.72
C TRP A 92 -6.33 -17.98 22.41
N VAL A 93 -6.21 -16.65 22.55
CA VAL A 93 -6.18 -15.68 21.46
C VAL A 93 -5.00 -14.74 21.68
N SER A 94 -4.22 -14.47 20.68
CA SER A 94 -3.11 -13.53 20.75
C SER A 94 -3.59 -12.12 21.06
N GLU A 95 -2.87 -11.40 21.91
CA GLU A 95 -3.16 -9.99 22.18
C GLU A 95 -3.05 -9.11 20.94
N THR A 96 -2.22 -9.52 19.98
CA THR A 96 -2.05 -8.85 18.70
C THR A 96 -3.19 -9.15 17.72
N PHE A 97 -3.98 -10.20 17.94
CA PHE A 97 -5.12 -10.57 17.11
C PHE A 97 -6.36 -9.76 17.49
N ARG A 98 -6.24 -8.44 17.38
CA ARG A 98 -7.33 -7.46 17.58
C ARG A 98 -7.33 -6.47 16.44
N LYS A 99 -8.44 -5.84 16.19
CA LYS A 99 -8.60 -4.82 15.14
C LYS A 99 -7.48 -3.78 15.21
N GLY A 100 -6.73 -3.65 14.11
CA GLY A 100 -5.56 -2.77 14.00
C GLY A 100 -4.25 -3.37 14.54
N GLY A 101 -4.26 -4.58 15.09
CA GLY A 101 -3.05 -5.28 15.50
C GLY A 101 -2.22 -5.78 14.31
N SER A 102 -0.96 -6.13 14.58
CA SER A 102 -0.03 -6.70 13.60
C SER A 102 0.53 -8.02 14.12
N PHE A 103 0.86 -8.91 13.20
CA PHE A 103 1.45 -10.22 13.50
C PHE A 103 2.54 -10.56 12.48
N GLU A 104 3.48 -11.40 12.92
CA GLU A 104 4.58 -11.90 12.10
C GLU A 104 4.23 -13.28 11.50
N ALA A 105 4.93 -13.64 10.43
CA ALA A 105 4.81 -14.96 9.81
C ALA A 105 5.06 -16.09 10.82
N GLY A 106 4.17 -17.08 10.87
CA GLY A 106 4.24 -18.21 11.81
C GLY A 106 3.85 -17.90 13.25
N GLN A 107 3.48 -16.66 13.58
CA GLN A 107 2.97 -16.33 14.90
C GLN A 107 1.59 -16.95 15.12
N ASN A 108 1.42 -17.65 16.24
CA ASN A 108 0.12 -18.16 16.64
C ASN A 108 -0.85 -17.01 16.94
N LEU A 109 -2.00 -17.02 16.29
CA LEU A 109 -3.05 -16.00 16.46
C LEU A 109 -4.19 -16.50 17.36
N LEU A 110 -4.52 -17.79 17.24
CA LEU A 110 -5.61 -18.43 17.96
C LEU A 110 -5.25 -19.89 18.23
N ARG A 111 -5.68 -20.42 19.38
CA ARG A 111 -5.58 -21.84 19.72
C ARG A 111 -6.94 -22.38 20.14
N ILE A 112 -7.30 -23.51 19.52
CA ILE A 112 -8.44 -24.33 19.92
C ILE A 112 -7.99 -25.35 20.97
N ASP A 113 -8.89 -25.81 21.84
CA ASP A 113 -8.59 -26.83 22.85
C ASP A 113 -8.03 -28.12 22.16
N PRO A 114 -6.76 -28.46 22.41
CA PRO A 114 -6.11 -29.57 21.68
C PRO A 114 -6.43 -30.93 22.26
N LYS A 115 -7.08 -31.03 23.44
CA LYS A 115 -7.20 -32.29 24.21
C LYS A 115 -7.86 -33.41 23.44
N ASP A 116 -8.94 -33.14 22.73
CA ASP A 116 -9.65 -34.15 21.97
C ASP A 116 -8.80 -34.64 20.77
N PHE A 117 -8.00 -33.75 20.19
CA PHE A 117 -7.09 -34.05 19.09
C PHE A 117 -5.86 -34.84 19.59
N GLU A 118 -5.31 -34.50 20.75
CA GLU A 118 -4.23 -35.26 21.40
C GLU A 118 -4.66 -36.69 21.69
N LEU A 119 -5.90 -36.89 22.16
CA LEU A 119 -6.45 -38.22 22.37
C LEU A 119 -6.67 -39.01 21.07
N ALA A 120 -7.09 -38.29 20.00
CA ALA A 120 -7.21 -38.91 18.67
C ALA A 120 -5.86 -39.35 18.11
N VAL A 121 -4.79 -38.57 18.32
CA VAL A 121 -3.42 -38.97 17.97
C VAL A 121 -3.01 -40.20 18.74
N ALA A 122 -3.16 -40.21 20.06
CA ALA A 122 -2.80 -41.34 20.89
C ALA A 122 -3.56 -42.63 20.51
N GLN A 123 -4.81 -42.50 20.11
CA GLN A 123 -5.60 -43.64 19.60
C GLN A 123 -5.06 -44.14 18.26
N ALA A 124 -4.72 -43.23 17.33
CA ALA A 124 -4.21 -43.61 16.01
C ALA A 124 -2.81 -44.23 16.10
N GLU A 125 -1.95 -43.76 17.02
CA GLU A 125 -0.66 -44.40 17.34
C GLU A 125 -0.80 -45.79 17.87
N ALA A 126 -1.77 -46.03 18.78
CA ALA A 126 -2.07 -47.38 19.28
C ALA A 126 -2.58 -48.32 18.18
N ASP A 127 -3.42 -47.80 17.27
CA ASP A 127 -3.91 -48.57 16.13
C ASP A 127 -2.78 -48.93 15.15
N LEU A 128 -1.81 -48.03 14.92
CA LEU A 128 -0.63 -48.27 14.11
C LEU A 128 0.23 -49.38 14.74
N LEU A 129 0.51 -49.29 16.03
CA LEU A 129 1.30 -50.27 16.77
C LEU A 129 0.63 -51.66 16.75
N ALA A 130 -0.70 -51.73 16.84
CA ALA A 130 -1.46 -52.95 16.72
C ALA A 130 -1.33 -53.57 15.30
N ALA A 131 -1.40 -52.72 14.25
CA ALA A 131 -1.23 -53.17 12.86
C ALA A 131 0.19 -53.70 12.59
N GLU A 132 1.22 -53.03 13.12
CA GLU A 132 2.63 -53.44 13.04
C GLU A 132 2.85 -54.78 13.75
N SER A 133 2.28 -54.95 14.95
CA SER A 133 2.36 -56.19 15.72
C SER A 133 1.69 -57.34 14.97
N ASN A 134 0.53 -57.11 14.36
CA ASN A 134 -0.16 -58.11 13.53
C ASN A 134 0.67 -58.49 12.29
N TYR A 135 1.30 -57.49 11.62
CA TYR A 135 2.18 -57.77 10.49
C TYR A 135 3.37 -58.65 10.90
N LEU A 136 4.02 -58.37 12.03
CA LEU A 136 5.15 -59.19 12.54
C LEU A 136 4.67 -60.63 12.80
N LEU A 137 3.48 -60.84 13.37
CA LEU A 137 2.90 -62.14 13.59
C LEU A 137 2.67 -62.90 12.28
N VAL A 138 1.99 -62.28 11.33
CA VAL A 138 1.67 -62.85 10.01
C VAL A 138 2.95 -63.14 9.22
N LYS A 139 3.93 -62.27 9.33
CA LYS A 139 5.25 -62.44 8.70
C LYS A 139 5.99 -63.66 9.28
N ALA A 140 6.04 -63.80 10.61
CA ALA A 140 6.65 -64.94 11.26
C ALA A 140 5.94 -66.28 10.89
N GLU A 141 4.60 -66.26 10.79
CA GLU A 141 3.84 -67.43 10.31
C GLU A 141 4.12 -67.77 8.84
N SER A 142 4.34 -66.74 7.98
CA SER A 142 4.76 -66.92 6.60
C SER A 142 6.13 -67.56 6.49
N GLU A 143 7.09 -67.01 7.24
CA GLU A 143 8.47 -67.53 7.28
C GLU A 143 8.53 -68.99 7.77
N ALA A 144 7.75 -69.35 8.80
CA ALA A 144 7.61 -70.71 9.28
C ALA A 144 6.98 -71.66 8.23
N ALA A 145 5.94 -71.18 7.52
CA ALA A 145 5.32 -71.96 6.45
C ALA A 145 6.25 -72.23 5.28
N ILE A 146 7.05 -71.24 4.87
CA ILE A 146 8.07 -71.38 3.84
C ILE A 146 9.17 -72.36 4.28
N ALA A 147 9.68 -72.26 5.51
CA ALA A 147 10.66 -73.16 6.03
C ALA A 147 10.16 -74.62 6.08
N ASN A 148 8.93 -74.82 6.58
CA ASN A 148 8.32 -76.15 6.61
C ASN A 148 8.10 -76.76 5.18
N TYR A 149 7.72 -75.93 4.21
CA TYR A 149 7.57 -76.39 2.82
C TYR A 149 8.94 -76.80 2.23
N ALA A 150 9.98 -76.06 2.46
CA ALA A 150 11.32 -76.33 1.99
C ALA A 150 11.87 -77.67 2.56
N ILE A 151 11.58 -78.02 3.82
CA ILE A 151 11.93 -79.30 4.45
C ILE A 151 11.27 -80.47 3.73
N LEU A 152 9.98 -80.31 3.29
CA LEU A 152 9.20 -81.38 2.70
C LEU A 152 9.42 -81.58 1.19
N HIS A 153 9.73 -80.48 0.48
CA HIS A 153 9.74 -80.44 -0.99
C HIS A 153 11.10 -80.02 -1.60
N GLY A 154 12.11 -79.75 -0.79
CA GLY A 154 13.41 -79.27 -1.24
C GLY A 154 13.36 -77.87 -1.80
N GLU A 155 14.26 -77.55 -2.76
CA GLU A 155 14.39 -76.20 -3.37
C GLU A 155 13.28 -75.85 -4.41
N LYS A 156 12.09 -76.37 -4.26
CA LYS A 156 10.96 -76.03 -5.16
C LYS A 156 10.38 -74.67 -4.80
N ASP A 157 9.94 -73.92 -5.83
CA ASP A 157 9.24 -72.68 -5.63
C ASP A 157 8.02 -72.87 -4.71
N VAL A 158 7.94 -72.02 -3.66
CA VAL A 158 6.85 -72.09 -2.69
C VAL A 158 5.62 -71.37 -3.28
N PRO A 159 4.48 -72.09 -3.41
CA PRO A 159 3.26 -71.42 -3.91
C PRO A 159 2.86 -70.24 -3.02
N PRO A 160 2.42 -69.10 -3.59
CA PRO A 160 2.07 -67.89 -2.83
C PRO A 160 1.07 -68.12 -1.69
N LEU A 161 0.12 -69.03 -1.85
CA LEU A 161 -0.85 -69.36 -0.80
C LEU A 161 -0.20 -70.14 0.37
N VAL A 162 0.79 -70.98 0.10
CA VAL A 162 1.55 -71.69 1.14
C VAL A 162 2.46 -70.71 1.88
N ALA A 163 3.12 -69.82 1.15
CA ALA A 163 3.92 -68.73 1.68
C ALA A 163 3.12 -67.63 2.40
N LYS A 164 1.76 -67.73 2.43
CA LYS A 164 0.86 -66.74 3.00
C LYS A 164 1.10 -65.31 2.44
N THR A 165 1.61 -65.18 1.20
CA THR A 165 1.95 -63.89 0.57
C THR A 165 0.77 -62.91 0.57
N PRO A 166 -0.50 -63.30 0.23
CA PRO A 166 -1.62 -62.39 0.29
C PRO A 166 -1.93 -61.88 1.69
N GLN A 167 -1.72 -62.70 2.74
CA GLN A 167 -1.92 -62.31 4.14
C GLN A 167 -0.85 -61.30 4.61
N VAL A 168 0.39 -61.51 4.20
CA VAL A 168 1.48 -60.55 4.46
C VAL A 168 1.21 -59.22 3.76
N GLU A 169 0.80 -59.22 2.51
CA GLU A 169 0.44 -58.03 1.76
C GLU A 169 -0.79 -57.29 2.36
N GLN A 170 -1.77 -58.06 2.83
CA GLN A 170 -2.92 -57.49 3.55
C GLN A 170 -2.51 -56.83 4.86
N ALA A 171 -1.62 -57.45 5.65
CA ALA A 171 -1.10 -56.87 6.89
C ALA A 171 -0.28 -55.61 6.62
N LYS A 172 0.53 -55.55 5.55
CA LYS A 172 1.23 -54.34 5.11
C LYS A 172 0.23 -53.23 4.72
N ALA A 173 -0.84 -53.56 4.03
CA ALA A 173 -1.88 -52.59 3.67
C ALA A 173 -2.57 -52.04 4.93
N GLN A 174 -2.72 -52.85 5.99
CA GLN A 174 -3.27 -52.41 7.28
C GLN A 174 -2.35 -51.40 7.99
N ILE A 175 -1.03 -51.64 7.96
CA ILE A 175 -0.04 -50.64 8.47
C ILE A 175 -0.17 -49.34 7.72
N ALA A 176 -0.17 -49.36 6.39
CA ALA A 176 -0.30 -48.15 5.58
C ALA A 176 -1.59 -47.38 5.88
N ALA A 177 -2.71 -48.09 6.08
CA ALA A 177 -3.98 -47.48 6.44
C ALA A 177 -3.99 -46.91 7.87
N ALA A 178 -3.32 -47.56 8.83
CA ALA A 178 -3.19 -47.05 10.19
C ALA A 178 -2.26 -45.82 10.25
N SER A 179 -1.12 -45.88 9.56
CA SER A 179 -0.21 -44.73 9.44
C SER A 179 -0.85 -43.51 8.78
N ALA A 180 -1.69 -43.73 7.75
CA ALA A 180 -2.43 -42.61 7.16
C ALA A 180 -3.43 -41.97 8.15
N ARG A 181 -4.08 -42.78 9.02
CA ARG A 181 -4.98 -42.26 10.07
C ARG A 181 -4.20 -41.45 11.14
N GLU A 182 -3.03 -41.95 11.56
CA GLU A 182 -2.14 -41.24 12.46
C GLU A 182 -1.74 -39.89 11.89
N GLN A 183 -1.32 -39.85 10.62
CA GLN A 183 -0.96 -38.59 9.95
C GLN A 183 -2.11 -37.59 9.89
N ILE A 184 -3.34 -38.06 9.66
CA ILE A 184 -4.54 -37.21 9.68
C ILE A 184 -4.77 -36.65 11.09
N ALA A 185 -4.66 -37.46 12.14
CA ALA A 185 -4.84 -37.04 13.51
C ALA A 185 -3.77 -36.01 13.94
N LEU A 186 -2.51 -36.23 13.54
CA LEU A 186 -1.42 -35.25 13.75
C LEU A 186 -1.65 -33.96 13.00
N LEU A 187 -2.13 -34.01 11.78
CA LEU A 187 -2.46 -32.80 11.01
C LEU A 187 -3.59 -32.01 11.67
N ASP A 188 -4.61 -32.68 12.17
CA ASP A 188 -5.72 -32.04 12.86
C ASP A 188 -5.28 -31.43 14.19
N LEU A 189 -4.37 -32.10 14.92
CA LEU A 189 -3.74 -31.53 16.12
C LEU A 189 -2.92 -30.27 15.77
N MET A 190 -2.11 -30.28 14.70
CA MET A 190 -1.38 -29.09 14.26
C MET A 190 -2.29 -27.94 13.88
N ARG A 191 -3.47 -28.22 13.33
CA ARG A 191 -4.48 -27.21 12.95
C ARG A 191 -5.18 -26.58 14.15
N THR A 192 -5.01 -27.09 15.37
CA THR A 192 -5.52 -26.44 16.59
C THR A 192 -4.81 -25.14 16.89
N ASP A 193 -3.56 -25.01 16.48
CA ASP A 193 -2.77 -23.78 16.52
C ASP A 193 -2.90 -23.06 15.16
N PHE A 194 -3.56 -21.91 15.16
CA PHE A 194 -3.78 -21.15 13.93
C PHE A 194 -2.69 -20.09 13.76
N SER A 195 -1.95 -20.18 12.67
CA SER A 195 -0.93 -19.21 12.27
C SER A 195 -0.99 -18.96 10.76
N LEU A 196 -0.39 -17.87 10.29
CA LEU A 196 -0.31 -17.50 8.88
C LEU A 196 1.15 -17.43 8.42
N PRO A 197 1.46 -17.78 7.15
CA PRO A 197 2.84 -17.83 6.64
C PRO A 197 3.38 -16.48 6.16
N PHE A 198 2.74 -15.36 6.52
CA PHE A 198 3.12 -14.01 6.10
C PHE A 198 2.94 -13.02 7.25
N ASP A 199 3.62 -11.88 7.15
CA ASP A 199 3.45 -10.75 8.05
C ASP A 199 2.19 -9.98 7.68
N GLY A 200 1.31 -9.74 8.66
CA GLY A 200 0.01 -9.15 8.36
C GLY A 200 -0.52 -8.21 9.41
N ARG A 201 -1.63 -7.59 9.06
CA ARG A 201 -2.43 -6.74 9.96
C ARG A 201 -3.86 -7.22 10.05
N VAL A 202 -4.44 -7.08 11.23
CA VAL A 202 -5.81 -7.50 11.53
C VAL A 202 -6.77 -6.38 11.16
N VAL A 203 -7.69 -6.66 10.23
CA VAL A 203 -8.79 -5.76 9.86
C VAL A 203 -9.91 -5.88 10.87
N ASP A 204 -10.32 -7.13 11.18
CA ASP A 204 -11.35 -7.43 12.15
C ASP A 204 -11.06 -8.77 12.83
N SER A 205 -11.50 -8.92 14.08
CA SER A 205 -11.39 -10.13 14.87
C SER A 205 -12.64 -10.34 15.70
N GLN A 206 -13.22 -11.54 15.56
CA GLN A 206 -14.45 -11.94 16.25
C GLN A 206 -14.22 -13.13 17.19
N ALA A 207 -12.96 -13.57 17.34
CA ALA A 207 -12.63 -14.71 18.18
C ALA A 207 -12.35 -14.27 19.62
N GLU A 208 -13.03 -14.91 20.57
CA GLU A 208 -12.83 -14.67 22.01
C GLU A 208 -12.53 -15.97 22.75
N VAL A 209 -11.73 -15.88 23.81
CA VAL A 209 -11.42 -17.03 24.68
C VAL A 209 -12.69 -17.55 25.32
N GLY A 210 -12.91 -18.86 25.24
CA GLY A 210 -14.10 -19.55 25.73
C GLY A 210 -15.22 -19.72 24.71
N GLN A 211 -15.16 -19.02 23.59
CA GLN A 211 -16.11 -19.17 22.47
C GLN A 211 -15.95 -20.54 21.81
N PHE A 212 -17.04 -21.13 21.34
CA PHE A 212 -17.01 -22.29 20.48
C PHE A 212 -17.16 -21.85 19.03
N LEU A 213 -16.22 -22.24 18.20
CA LEU A 213 -16.21 -21.94 16.77
C LEU A 213 -16.40 -23.23 15.96
N ASN A 214 -17.17 -23.13 14.90
CA ASN A 214 -17.45 -24.25 14.01
C ASN A 214 -16.52 -24.26 12.79
N GLN A 215 -16.30 -25.44 12.24
CA GLN A 215 -15.61 -25.59 10.95
C GLN A 215 -16.34 -24.76 9.87
N GLY A 216 -15.59 -24.02 9.06
CA GLY A 216 -16.13 -23.15 8.03
C GLY A 216 -16.59 -21.78 8.53
N GLN A 217 -16.55 -21.52 9.83
CA GLN A 217 -16.90 -20.22 10.40
C GLN A 217 -15.75 -19.23 10.25
N THR A 218 -16.05 -18.04 9.72
CA THR A 218 -15.11 -16.91 9.70
C THR A 218 -14.98 -16.34 11.11
N PHE A 219 -13.75 -16.13 11.57
CA PHE A 219 -13.46 -15.60 12.89
C PHE A 219 -12.62 -14.32 12.87
N GLY A 220 -12.23 -13.84 11.69
CA GLY A 220 -11.48 -12.61 11.52
C GLY A 220 -11.19 -12.32 10.05
N GLU A 221 -10.68 -11.11 9.82
CA GLU A 221 -10.22 -10.65 8.51
C GLU A 221 -8.84 -10.03 8.68
N VAL A 222 -7.90 -10.39 7.82
CA VAL A 222 -6.52 -9.88 7.82
C VAL A 222 -6.08 -9.52 6.42
N PHE A 223 -4.99 -8.78 6.31
CA PHE A 223 -4.28 -8.60 5.06
C PHE A 223 -2.77 -8.76 5.24
N ASP A 224 -2.13 -9.23 4.19
CA ASP A 224 -0.68 -9.29 4.07
C ASP A 224 -0.12 -7.89 3.81
N VAL A 225 0.89 -7.47 4.59
CA VAL A 225 1.56 -6.17 4.40
C VAL A 225 2.17 -6.06 3.00
N ALA A 226 2.64 -7.15 2.43
CA ALA A 226 3.14 -7.20 1.05
C ALA A 226 2.04 -7.04 -0.01
N SER A 227 0.75 -7.13 0.37
CA SER A 227 -0.38 -6.90 -0.53
C SER A 227 -0.76 -5.42 -0.69
N ILE A 228 -0.09 -4.51 0.01
CA ILE A 228 -0.31 -3.07 -0.10
C ILE A 228 0.22 -2.58 -1.44
N GLU A 229 -0.61 -1.90 -2.20
CA GLU A 229 -0.26 -1.32 -3.49
C GLU A 229 -0.69 0.14 -3.57
N ALA A 230 0.01 0.91 -4.38
CA ALA A 230 -0.39 2.26 -4.71
C ALA A 230 -1.18 2.25 -6.03
N LEU A 231 -2.44 2.65 -6.00
CA LEU A 231 -3.31 2.79 -7.16
C LEU A 231 -3.27 4.23 -7.66
N VAL A 232 -2.88 4.42 -8.90
CA VAL A 232 -2.78 5.73 -9.55
C VAL A 232 -3.67 5.76 -10.79
N PRO A 233 -4.76 6.54 -10.78
CA PRO A 233 -5.52 6.81 -11.98
C PRO A 233 -4.73 7.76 -12.89
N ILE A 234 -4.57 7.39 -14.14
CA ILE A 234 -3.80 8.14 -15.14
C ILE A 234 -4.63 8.32 -16.42
N SER A 235 -4.47 9.48 -17.07
CA SER A 235 -5.14 9.71 -18.35
C SER A 235 -4.60 8.78 -19.45
N PRO A 236 -5.41 8.41 -20.46
CA PRO A 236 -4.92 7.61 -21.58
C PRO A 236 -3.78 8.30 -22.35
N SER A 237 -3.76 9.64 -22.41
CA SER A 237 -2.68 10.41 -23.02
C SER A 237 -1.36 10.24 -22.26
N ASP A 238 -1.39 10.38 -20.93
CA ASP A 238 -0.20 10.22 -20.08
C ASP A 238 0.28 8.77 -20.09
N LEU A 239 -0.65 7.80 -20.10
CA LEU A 239 -0.29 6.40 -20.24
C LEU A 239 0.45 6.13 -21.57
N SER A 240 0.05 6.79 -22.66
CA SER A 240 0.72 6.65 -23.95
C SER A 240 2.18 7.14 -23.92
N ILE A 241 2.44 8.20 -23.15
CA ILE A 241 3.78 8.75 -22.92
C ILE A 241 4.65 7.76 -22.12
N LEU A 242 4.06 7.07 -21.14
CA LEU A 242 4.77 6.13 -20.28
C LEU A 242 5.13 4.79 -20.96
N GLN A 243 4.64 4.51 -22.17
CA GLN A 243 4.88 3.19 -22.81
C GLN A 243 6.38 2.90 -23.08
N PRO A 244 6.88 1.70 -22.73
CA PRO A 244 6.25 0.68 -21.90
C PRO A 244 6.17 1.14 -20.45
N ALA A 245 4.97 1.10 -19.83
CA ALA A 245 4.75 1.62 -18.48
C ALA A 245 5.24 0.68 -17.38
N ILE A 246 5.14 -0.64 -17.60
CA ILE A 246 5.55 -1.65 -16.60
C ILE A 246 7.06 -1.60 -16.38
N GLY A 247 7.47 -1.63 -15.11
CA GLY A 247 8.88 -1.57 -14.70
C GLY A 247 9.44 -0.14 -14.56
N ARG A 248 8.65 0.91 -14.87
CA ARG A 248 9.09 2.30 -14.66
C ARG A 248 9.12 2.63 -13.17
N ARG A 249 10.11 3.45 -12.81
CA ARG A 249 10.26 3.96 -11.45
C ARG A 249 9.24 5.05 -11.19
N ALA A 250 8.81 5.13 -9.95
CA ALA A 250 7.94 6.18 -9.48
C ALA A 250 8.39 6.65 -8.08
N SER A 251 8.25 7.93 -7.83
CA SER A 251 8.47 8.52 -6.52
C SER A 251 7.10 8.88 -5.92
N VAL A 252 6.77 8.27 -4.80
CA VAL A 252 5.51 8.45 -4.08
C VAL A 252 5.76 9.36 -2.87
N SER A 253 5.05 10.47 -2.80
CA SER A 253 5.11 11.41 -1.68
C SER A 253 3.86 11.26 -0.81
N LEU A 254 4.04 10.76 0.40
CA LEU A 254 2.99 10.43 1.36
C LEU A 254 3.27 11.15 2.69
N ALA A 255 2.38 12.06 3.12
CA ALA A 255 2.42 12.70 4.44
C ALA A 255 3.82 13.18 4.91
N GLY A 256 4.68 13.63 3.97
CA GLY A 256 6.04 14.09 4.27
C GLY A 256 7.15 13.05 4.10
N PHE A 257 6.82 11.81 3.77
CA PHE A 257 7.76 10.75 3.42
C PHE A 257 7.81 10.58 1.90
N GLN A 258 8.98 10.26 1.40
CA GLN A 258 9.17 9.86 0.00
C GLN A 258 9.50 8.36 -0.05
N LEU A 259 8.69 7.61 -0.78
CA LEU A 259 8.88 6.20 -1.03
C LEU A 259 9.20 5.98 -2.50
N GLN A 260 10.08 5.04 -2.76
CA GLN A 260 10.30 4.55 -4.13
C GLN A 260 9.25 3.49 -4.44
N ALA A 261 8.83 3.48 -5.68
CA ALA A 261 7.87 2.52 -6.18
C ALA A 261 8.20 2.14 -7.62
N THR A 262 7.67 1.02 -8.06
CA THR A 262 7.81 0.56 -9.43
C THR A 262 6.44 0.23 -10.00
N VAL A 263 6.17 0.61 -11.24
CA VAL A 263 4.93 0.22 -11.93
C VAL A 263 4.92 -1.29 -12.12
N ALA A 264 4.11 -1.97 -11.32
CA ALA A 264 3.99 -3.43 -11.36
C ALA A 264 3.06 -3.91 -12.46
N ARG A 265 1.94 -3.21 -12.67
CA ARG A 265 0.94 -3.55 -13.68
C ARG A 265 0.09 -2.35 -14.07
N VAL A 266 -0.55 -2.46 -15.22
CA VAL A 266 -1.53 -1.50 -15.74
C VAL A 266 -2.85 -2.25 -15.93
N SER A 267 -3.95 -1.66 -15.49
CA SER A 267 -5.27 -2.27 -15.74
C SER A 267 -5.54 -2.35 -17.25
N PRO A 268 -6.02 -3.48 -17.76
CA PRO A 268 -6.39 -3.60 -19.16
C PRO A 268 -7.64 -2.79 -19.51
N ASN A 269 -8.45 -2.43 -18.53
CA ASN A 269 -9.68 -1.69 -18.70
C ASN A 269 -9.55 -0.29 -18.12
N LEU A 270 -10.19 0.68 -18.76
CA LEU A 270 -10.39 1.99 -18.17
C LEU A 270 -11.52 1.94 -17.13
N ASP A 271 -11.39 2.73 -16.08
CA ASP A 271 -12.46 2.92 -15.11
C ASP A 271 -13.70 3.51 -15.81
N GLU A 272 -14.85 2.89 -15.62
CA GLU A 272 -16.07 3.24 -16.36
C GLU A 272 -16.57 4.66 -16.10
N ARG A 273 -16.34 5.17 -14.88
CA ARG A 273 -16.81 6.47 -14.44
C ARG A 273 -15.86 7.60 -14.81
N THR A 274 -14.56 7.38 -14.61
CA THR A 274 -13.53 8.41 -14.80
C THR A 274 -12.85 8.34 -16.16
N ARG A 275 -12.93 7.20 -16.83
CA ARG A 275 -12.25 6.90 -18.10
C ARG A 275 -10.73 6.94 -18.00
N PHE A 276 -10.18 6.87 -16.78
CA PHE A 276 -8.75 6.75 -16.54
C PHE A 276 -8.29 5.30 -16.54
N ALA A 277 -7.07 5.09 -16.99
CA ALA A 277 -6.35 3.85 -16.78
C ALA A 277 -5.86 3.80 -15.33
N GLN A 278 -5.70 2.60 -14.79
CA GLN A 278 -5.21 2.40 -13.43
C GLN A 278 -3.81 1.80 -13.46
N LEU A 279 -2.84 2.52 -12.91
CA LEU A 279 -1.51 2.01 -12.63
C LEU A 279 -1.48 1.45 -11.20
N TYR A 280 -0.92 0.26 -11.05
CA TYR A 280 -0.64 -0.34 -9.75
C TYR A 280 0.87 -0.30 -9.52
N LEU A 281 1.28 0.38 -8.48
CA LEU A 281 2.69 0.52 -8.11
C LEU A 281 2.98 -0.39 -6.93
N ALA A 282 4.05 -1.16 -7.03
CA ALA A 282 4.65 -1.85 -5.90
C ALA A 282 5.48 -0.84 -5.11
N LEU A 283 5.19 -0.70 -3.82
CA LEU A 283 5.89 0.21 -2.91
C LEU A 283 7.09 -0.51 -2.28
N ASP A 284 8.23 0.15 -2.26
CA ASP A 284 9.37 -0.31 -1.49
C ASP A 284 9.16 0.09 -0.01
N ASN A 285 9.20 -0.88 0.92
CA ASN A 285 9.02 -0.66 2.37
C ASN A 285 7.67 -0.03 2.77
N ALA A 286 6.58 -0.71 2.46
CA ALA A 286 5.21 -0.27 2.77
C ALA A 286 4.77 -0.47 4.24
N THR A 287 5.68 -0.77 5.19
CA THR A 287 5.39 -1.20 6.56
C THR A 287 4.50 -0.21 7.34
N ASP A 288 4.70 1.10 7.13
CA ASP A 288 3.98 2.15 7.84
C ASP A 288 2.92 2.85 6.98
N VAL A 289 2.54 2.23 5.87
CA VAL A 289 1.55 2.78 4.95
C VAL A 289 0.18 2.18 5.24
N TYR A 290 -0.83 3.03 5.39
CA TYR A 290 -2.20 2.60 5.68
C TYR A 290 -3.06 2.62 4.42
N PRO A 291 -3.84 1.57 4.15
CA PRO A 291 -4.83 1.55 3.07
C PRO A 291 -5.80 2.73 3.19
N GLY A 292 -6.20 3.30 2.06
CA GLY A 292 -7.06 4.49 2.01
C GLY A 292 -6.31 5.83 2.09
N THR A 293 -5.00 5.84 2.32
CA THR A 293 -4.21 7.08 2.34
C THR A 293 -3.98 7.59 0.91
N PHE A 294 -4.15 8.90 0.71
CA PHE A 294 -3.85 9.56 -0.57
C PHE A 294 -2.40 10.00 -0.63
N PHE A 295 -1.83 10.00 -1.82
CA PHE A 295 -0.44 10.40 -2.07
C PHE A 295 -0.30 11.09 -3.43
N ASN A 296 0.78 11.88 -3.57
CA ASN A 296 1.21 12.37 -4.87
C ASN A 296 2.30 11.46 -5.42
N VAL A 297 2.28 11.27 -6.73
CA VAL A 297 3.24 10.41 -7.42
C VAL A 297 3.83 11.12 -8.62
N VAL A 298 5.10 10.87 -8.86
CA VAL A 298 5.81 11.23 -10.08
C VAL A 298 6.33 9.94 -10.69
N VAL A 299 5.82 9.59 -11.87
CA VAL A 299 6.27 8.41 -12.62
C VAL A 299 7.29 8.85 -13.65
N GLU A 300 8.45 8.20 -13.68
CA GLU A 300 9.50 8.47 -14.65
C GLU A 300 9.11 7.90 -16.02
N GLY A 301 8.94 8.79 -16.99
CA GLY A 301 8.68 8.47 -18.39
C GLY A 301 9.95 8.13 -19.18
N PRO A 302 9.91 8.22 -20.52
CA PRO A 302 11.06 8.00 -21.36
C PRO A 302 12.12 9.08 -21.16
N ARG A 303 13.38 8.71 -21.33
CA ARG A 303 14.50 9.64 -21.37
C ARG A 303 14.51 10.35 -22.71
N LEU A 304 14.48 11.68 -22.66
CA LEU A 304 14.67 12.54 -23.82
C LEU A 304 16.12 13.01 -23.84
N GLU A 305 16.85 12.62 -24.87
CA GLU A 305 18.26 12.99 -25.02
C GLU A 305 18.40 14.37 -25.70
N ASN A 306 19.36 15.16 -25.23
CA ASN A 306 19.73 16.43 -25.85
C ASN A 306 18.55 17.42 -25.98
N THR A 307 17.70 17.51 -24.95
CA THR A 307 16.48 18.31 -24.91
C THR A 307 16.72 19.61 -24.13
N MET A 308 16.08 20.69 -24.56
CA MET A 308 16.10 21.97 -23.87
C MET A 308 14.75 22.18 -23.14
N LEU A 309 14.78 22.38 -21.84
CA LEU A 309 13.60 22.77 -21.06
C LEU A 309 13.36 24.27 -21.22
N LEU A 310 12.20 24.62 -21.74
CA LEU A 310 11.74 25.99 -21.79
C LEU A 310 10.90 26.29 -20.55
N PRO A 311 11.20 27.37 -19.78
CA PRO A 311 10.29 27.79 -18.73
C PRO A 311 8.92 28.17 -19.32
N GLU A 312 7.84 27.80 -18.65
CA GLU A 312 6.46 28.11 -19.07
C GLU A 312 6.23 29.61 -19.28
N ALA A 313 6.91 30.46 -18.51
CA ALA A 313 6.89 31.91 -18.67
C ALA A 313 7.53 32.44 -19.98
N ALA A 314 8.21 31.60 -20.76
CA ALA A 314 8.81 31.94 -22.05
C ALA A 314 7.93 31.53 -23.25
N GLU A 315 6.79 30.89 -22.99
CA GLU A 315 5.76 30.54 -23.97
C GLU A 315 4.78 31.72 -24.06
N GLN A 316 4.94 32.59 -25.10
CA GLN A 316 4.02 33.68 -25.40
C GLN A 316 3.18 33.35 -26.64
#